data_913d66d4632a5bc3b7a4b8f749b7e17a
#
_entry.id   913d66d4632a5bc3b7a4b8f749b7e17a
#
_cell.length_a   1.000
_cell.length_b   1.000
_cell.length_c   1.000
_cell.angle_alpha   90.00
_cell.angle_beta   90.00
_cell.angle_gamma   90.00
#
_symmetry.space_group_name_H-M   'P 1'
#
loop_
_entity.id
_entity.type
_entity.pdbx_description
1 polymer ?
#
loop_
_entity_poly.entity_id
_entity_poly.type
_entity_poly.pdbx_seq_one_letter_code
_entity_poly.pdbx_strand_id
1 'polypeptide(L)'
;MATASFGGAPNFAILHEGTLCGVAGFHGIDPVQGIGSIGYWLAESYTGKGIITESVRSLLKMGFDDFDLNKIEIRCAVDNHRSRAIAERLGFTHEATLSQSEWLYTGYVDQALYSLLATEYRG
;
A
#
# COMPACT_ATOMS: atom_id res chain seq x y z
N MET A 1 -4.31 14.54 -0.89
CA MET A 1 -3.33 14.11 0.12
C MET A 1 -2.34 15.21 0.41
N ALA A 2 -1.95 15.37 1.66
CA ALA A 2 -0.87 16.28 2.06
C ALA A 2 0.42 15.46 2.21
N THR A 3 1.57 16.05 1.86
CA THR A 3 2.84 15.34 1.85
C THR A 3 3.48 15.30 3.22
N ALA A 4 3.97 14.13 3.63
CA ALA A 4 4.86 13.94 4.77
C ALA A 4 5.92 12.93 4.35
N SER A 5 7.14 13.05 4.88
CA SER A 5 8.24 12.17 4.50
C SER A 5 8.84 11.51 5.74
N PHE A 6 8.99 10.20 5.68
CA PHE A 6 9.60 9.39 6.74
C PHE A 6 10.65 8.48 6.10
N GLY A 7 11.90 8.56 6.58
CA GLY A 7 12.97 7.70 6.08
C GLY A 7 13.29 7.86 4.60
N GLY A 8 13.00 9.01 4.01
CA GLY A 8 13.29 9.28 2.62
C GLY A 8 12.25 8.77 1.62
N ALA A 9 11.29 7.98 2.05
CA ALA A 9 10.21 7.49 1.19
C ALA A 9 8.97 8.38 1.36
N PRO A 10 8.25 8.71 0.25
CA PRO A 10 7.08 9.59 0.33
C PRO A 10 5.93 8.94 1.10
N ASN A 11 5.39 9.69 2.04
CA ASN A 11 4.18 9.32 2.77
C ASN A 11 3.22 10.51 2.74
N PHE A 12 1.93 10.23 2.74
CA PHE A 12 0.90 11.24 2.55
C PHE A 12 -0.18 11.09 3.60
N ALA A 13 -0.59 12.23 4.19
CA ALA A 13 -1.81 12.28 4.98
C ALA A 13 -3.01 12.25 4.03
N ILE A 14 -4.02 11.46 4.37
CA ILE A 14 -5.25 11.37 3.60
C ILE A 14 -6.28 12.30 4.24
N LEU A 15 -6.75 13.28 3.47
CA LEU A 15 -7.79 14.19 3.92
C LEU A 15 -9.07 13.91 3.15
N HIS A 16 -10.20 13.89 3.87
CA HIS A 16 -11.52 13.79 3.28
C HIS A 16 -12.35 14.95 3.78
N GLU A 17 -12.76 15.81 2.88
CA GLU A 17 -13.50 17.04 3.20
C GLU A 17 -12.76 17.86 4.27
N GLY A 18 -11.44 17.95 4.15
CA GLY A 18 -10.60 18.73 5.06
C GLY A 18 -10.23 18.03 6.37
N THR A 19 -10.74 16.82 6.62
CA THR A 19 -10.47 16.09 7.85
C THR A 19 -9.43 15.00 7.61
N LEU A 20 -8.41 14.95 8.47
CA LEU A 20 -7.40 13.89 8.43
C LEU A 20 -8.06 12.56 8.79
N CYS A 21 -8.03 11.59 7.88
CA CYS A 21 -8.68 10.31 8.10
C CYS A 21 -7.75 9.11 7.92
N GLY A 22 -6.53 9.30 7.47
CA GLY A 22 -5.60 8.19 7.32
C GLY A 22 -4.26 8.60 6.75
N VAL A 23 -3.45 7.61 6.44
CA VAL A 23 -2.14 7.81 5.80
C VAL A 23 -1.94 6.74 4.74
N ALA A 24 -1.19 7.08 3.70
CA ALA A 24 -0.77 6.14 2.67
C ALA A 24 0.58 6.57 2.13
N GLY A 25 1.44 5.60 1.81
CA GLY A 25 2.76 5.95 1.31
C GLY A 25 3.62 4.75 1.04
N PHE A 26 4.87 5.03 0.70
CA PHE A 26 5.88 4.01 0.51
C PHE A 26 6.59 3.74 1.83
N HIS A 27 6.65 2.48 2.24
CA HIS A 27 7.44 2.05 3.39
C HIS A 27 8.93 2.04 3.05
N GLY A 28 9.25 1.75 1.79
CA GLY A 28 10.60 1.77 1.31
C GLY A 28 10.63 1.64 -0.20
N ILE A 29 11.70 2.13 -0.79
CA ILE A 29 11.96 2.04 -2.22
C ILE A 29 13.38 1.54 -2.39
N ASP A 30 13.54 0.47 -3.17
CA ASP A 30 14.85 -0.03 -3.59
C ASP A 30 15.06 0.42 -5.04
N PRO A 31 15.79 1.52 -5.27
CA PRO A 31 15.96 2.04 -6.62
C PRO A 31 16.83 1.14 -7.50
N VAL A 32 17.69 0.32 -6.90
CA VAL A 32 18.56 -0.59 -7.65
C VAL A 32 17.75 -1.73 -8.23
N GLN A 33 16.86 -2.32 -7.42
CA GLN A 33 16.00 -3.42 -7.87
C GLN A 33 14.71 -2.94 -8.53
N GLY A 34 14.36 -1.67 -8.38
CA GLY A 34 13.13 -1.13 -8.93
C GLY A 34 11.90 -1.62 -8.19
N ILE A 35 11.98 -1.81 -6.88
CA ILE A 35 10.89 -2.34 -6.08
C ILE A 35 10.49 -1.32 -5.01
N GLY A 36 9.19 -1.03 -4.93
CA GLY A 36 8.63 -0.22 -3.86
C GLY A 36 7.63 -1.02 -3.04
N SER A 37 7.56 -0.74 -1.75
CA SER A 37 6.58 -1.34 -0.85
C SER A 37 5.70 -0.24 -0.30
N ILE A 38 4.37 -0.39 -0.44
CA ILE A 38 3.41 0.61 0.02
C ILE A 38 2.58 0.09 1.18
N GLY A 39 2.13 1.02 2.00
CA GLY A 39 1.23 0.73 3.09
C GLY A 39 0.22 1.86 3.26
N TYR A 40 -0.85 1.56 3.99
CA TYR A 40 -1.93 2.51 4.19
C TYR A 40 -2.72 2.16 5.45
N TRP A 41 -3.32 3.19 6.02
CA TRP A 41 -4.22 3.06 7.16
C TRP A 41 -5.33 4.10 7.01
N LEU A 42 -6.54 3.71 7.37
CA LEU A 42 -7.69 4.58 7.30
C LEU A 42 -8.52 4.41 8.57
N ALA A 43 -8.99 5.52 9.14
CA ALA A 43 -9.89 5.47 10.28
C ALA A 43 -11.17 4.73 9.87
N GLU A 44 -11.70 3.91 10.79
CA GLU A 44 -12.80 3.00 10.49
C GLU A 44 -14.04 3.71 9.93
N SER A 45 -14.35 4.89 10.44
CA SER A 45 -15.51 5.66 9.99
C SER A 45 -15.43 6.11 8.52
N TYR A 46 -14.26 6.04 7.91
CA TYR A 46 -14.05 6.43 6.52
C TYR A 46 -13.91 5.23 5.58
N THR A 47 -13.94 4.02 6.10
CA THR A 47 -13.83 2.82 5.26
C THR A 47 -15.10 2.61 4.44
N GLY A 48 -14.97 1.88 3.32
CA GLY A 48 -16.09 1.59 2.44
C GLY A 48 -16.46 2.70 1.48
N LYS A 49 -15.69 3.80 1.44
CA LYS A 49 -15.97 4.96 0.59
C LYS A 49 -15.02 5.09 -0.60
N GLY A 50 -14.17 4.09 -0.82
CA GLY A 50 -13.21 4.13 -1.92
C GLY A 50 -12.00 5.04 -1.70
N ILE A 51 -11.85 5.62 -0.52
CA ILE A 51 -10.79 6.59 -0.23
C ILE A 51 -9.41 5.96 -0.34
N ILE A 52 -9.20 4.79 0.28
CA ILE A 52 -7.91 4.09 0.21
C ILE A 52 -7.62 3.63 -1.22
N THR A 53 -8.62 3.12 -1.93
CA THR A 53 -8.43 2.69 -3.32
C THR A 53 -7.90 3.83 -4.18
N GLU A 54 -8.49 5.02 -4.07
CA GLU A 54 -8.02 6.19 -4.80
C GLU A 54 -6.63 6.63 -4.37
N SER A 55 -6.35 6.57 -3.06
CA SER A 55 -5.02 6.92 -2.53
C SER A 55 -3.96 5.97 -3.06
N VAL A 56 -4.24 4.67 -3.08
CA VAL A 56 -3.29 3.69 -3.62
C VAL A 56 -3.10 3.88 -5.12
N ARG A 57 -4.16 4.20 -5.88
CA ARG A 57 -4.02 4.53 -7.31
C ARG A 57 -3.03 5.65 -7.52
N SER A 58 -3.08 6.70 -6.69
CA SER A 58 -2.12 7.80 -6.77
C SER A 58 -0.69 7.34 -6.49
N LEU A 59 -0.51 6.44 -5.52
CA LEU A 59 0.81 5.87 -5.22
C LEU A 59 1.33 5.01 -6.36
N LEU A 60 0.47 4.24 -7.01
CA LEU A 60 0.86 3.41 -8.16
C LEU A 60 1.34 4.30 -9.31
N LYS A 61 0.62 5.38 -9.60
CA LYS A 61 1.02 6.34 -10.62
C LYS A 61 2.38 6.94 -10.30
N MET A 62 2.57 7.37 -9.05
CA MET A 62 3.85 7.93 -8.60
C MET A 62 4.98 6.90 -8.74
N GLY A 63 4.76 5.67 -8.29
CA GLY A 63 5.79 4.63 -8.32
C GLY A 63 6.17 4.22 -9.73
N PHE A 64 5.21 3.96 -10.58
CA PHE A 64 5.50 3.48 -11.93
C PHE A 64 5.90 4.61 -12.89
N ASP A 65 5.24 5.76 -12.81
CA ASP A 65 5.48 6.85 -13.77
C ASP A 65 6.61 7.78 -13.32
N ASP A 66 6.64 8.15 -12.03
CA ASP A 66 7.61 9.14 -11.55
C ASP A 66 8.91 8.51 -11.05
N PHE A 67 8.81 7.36 -10.38
CA PHE A 67 9.98 6.67 -9.81
C PHE A 67 10.51 5.55 -10.69
N ASP A 68 9.85 5.27 -11.79
CA ASP A 68 10.24 4.24 -12.75
C ASP A 68 10.44 2.87 -12.10
N LEU A 69 9.59 2.52 -11.14
CA LEU A 69 9.66 1.23 -10.49
C LEU A 69 9.18 0.11 -11.41
N ASN A 70 9.77 -1.06 -11.23
CA ASN A 70 9.37 -2.26 -11.96
C ASN A 70 8.26 -3.03 -11.24
N LYS A 71 8.21 -2.93 -9.91
CA LYS A 71 7.30 -3.72 -9.08
C LYS A 71 6.89 -2.93 -7.85
N ILE A 72 5.62 -3.04 -7.48
CA ILE A 72 5.13 -2.47 -6.22
C ILE A 72 4.50 -3.60 -5.40
N GLU A 73 4.85 -3.67 -4.13
CA GLU A 73 4.37 -4.69 -3.20
C GLU A 73 3.47 -4.10 -2.13
N ILE A 74 2.49 -4.90 -1.70
CA ILE A 74 1.65 -4.63 -0.54
C ILE A 74 1.72 -5.85 0.36
N ARG A 75 1.98 -5.63 1.66
CA ARG A 75 1.95 -6.70 2.67
C ARG A 75 0.87 -6.37 3.70
N CYS A 76 0.08 -7.36 4.05
CA CYS A 76 -0.94 -7.21 5.08
C CYS A 76 -1.16 -8.55 5.78
N ALA A 77 -1.61 -8.49 7.04
CA ALA A 77 -1.95 -9.72 7.77
C ALA A 77 -2.95 -10.54 6.97
N VAL A 78 -2.81 -11.86 6.98
CA VAL A 78 -3.67 -12.75 6.19
C VAL A 78 -5.15 -12.60 6.54
N ASP A 79 -5.45 -12.20 7.77
CA ASP A 79 -6.84 -11.98 8.23
C ASP A 79 -7.35 -10.57 7.96
N ASN A 80 -6.52 -9.70 7.41
CA ASN A 80 -6.94 -8.35 7.06
C ASN A 80 -7.63 -8.36 5.70
N HIS A 81 -8.86 -8.84 5.67
CA HIS A 81 -9.60 -9.04 4.44
C HIS A 81 -9.88 -7.75 3.68
N ARG A 82 -10.01 -6.63 4.40
CA ARG A 82 -10.25 -5.32 3.79
C ARG A 82 -9.04 -4.86 2.97
N SER A 83 -7.83 -4.98 3.53
CA SER A 83 -6.59 -4.64 2.80
C SER A 83 -6.35 -5.59 1.63
N ARG A 84 -6.62 -6.88 1.83
CA ARG A 84 -6.48 -7.87 0.77
C ARG A 84 -7.42 -7.57 -0.40
N ALA A 85 -8.66 -7.21 -0.09
CA ALA A 85 -9.65 -6.87 -1.11
C ALA A 85 -9.22 -5.64 -1.94
N ILE A 86 -8.59 -4.66 -1.31
CA ILE A 86 -8.07 -3.47 -2.00
C ILE A 86 -6.99 -3.88 -3.00
N ALA A 87 -6.02 -4.68 -2.57
CA ALA A 87 -4.95 -5.15 -3.44
C ALA A 87 -5.50 -5.95 -4.63
N GLU A 88 -6.44 -6.85 -4.36
CA GLU A 88 -7.06 -7.67 -5.41
C GLU A 88 -7.86 -6.83 -6.40
N ARG A 89 -8.60 -5.83 -5.90
CA ARG A 89 -9.39 -4.91 -6.74
C ARG A 89 -8.49 -4.12 -7.69
N LEU A 90 -7.29 -3.77 -7.25
CA LEU A 90 -6.34 -2.98 -8.03
C LEU A 90 -5.48 -3.84 -8.97
N GLY A 91 -5.74 -5.14 -9.05
CA GLY A 91 -5.06 -6.03 -9.99
C GLY A 91 -3.77 -6.64 -9.46
N PHE A 92 -3.48 -6.50 -8.18
CA PHE A 92 -2.32 -7.15 -7.57
C PHE A 92 -2.53 -8.65 -7.51
N THR A 93 -1.44 -9.39 -7.64
CA THR A 93 -1.43 -10.85 -7.52
C THR A 93 -0.97 -11.24 -6.13
N HIS A 94 -1.67 -12.18 -5.49
CA HIS A 94 -1.23 -12.78 -4.23
C HIS A 94 -0.04 -13.68 -4.53
N GLU A 95 1.16 -13.19 -4.25
CA GLU A 95 2.40 -13.83 -4.65
C GLU A 95 2.87 -14.87 -3.64
N ALA A 96 2.68 -14.60 -2.35
CA ALA A 96 3.16 -15.48 -1.30
C ALA A 96 2.45 -15.20 0.03
N THR A 97 2.56 -16.16 0.96
CA THR A 97 2.20 -15.97 2.36
C THR A 97 3.49 -16.07 3.16
N LEU A 98 3.80 -15.02 3.93
CA LEU A 98 5.02 -14.92 4.72
C LEU A 98 4.70 -15.33 6.15
N SER A 99 5.34 -16.42 6.61
CA SER A 99 5.08 -16.97 7.93
C SER A 99 5.60 -16.05 9.02
N GLN A 100 4.75 -15.77 10.02
CA GLN A 100 5.11 -15.04 11.25
C GLN A 100 5.94 -13.79 10.97
N SER A 101 5.50 -12.99 10.00
CA SER A 101 6.27 -11.84 9.51
C SER A 101 5.82 -10.51 10.09
N GLU A 102 4.79 -10.51 10.93
CA GLU A 102 4.31 -9.29 11.58
C GLU A 102 3.91 -9.59 13.02
N TRP A 103 4.36 -8.74 13.95
CA TRP A 103 3.94 -8.80 15.34
C TRP A 103 2.69 -7.92 15.51
N LEU A 104 1.58 -8.54 15.87
CA LEU A 104 0.33 -7.82 16.14
C LEU A 104 -0.18 -8.22 17.52
N TYR A 105 -0.47 -7.22 18.35
CA TYR A 105 -1.03 -7.39 19.67
C TYR A 105 -0.15 -8.31 20.55
N THR A 106 -0.50 -9.58 20.66
CA THR A 106 0.19 -10.52 21.56
C THR A 106 0.83 -11.68 20.80
N GLY A 107 0.96 -11.60 19.47
CA GLY A 107 1.53 -12.71 18.72
C GLY A 107 1.98 -12.34 17.33
N TYR A 108 2.76 -13.24 16.74
CA TYR A 108 3.14 -13.13 15.35
C TYR A 108 2.01 -13.62 14.45
N VAL A 109 1.83 -12.95 13.33
CA VAL A 109 0.86 -13.34 12.31
C VAL A 109 1.53 -13.48 10.96
N ASP A 110 0.93 -14.30 10.09
CA ASP A 110 1.37 -14.43 8.72
C ASP A 110 0.90 -13.22 7.92
N GLN A 111 1.68 -12.84 6.92
CA GLN A 111 1.31 -11.78 5.99
C GLN A 111 1.07 -12.33 4.60
N ALA A 112 0.06 -11.80 3.93
CA ALA A 112 -0.13 -12.00 2.50
C ALA A 112 0.72 -10.96 1.76
N LEU A 113 1.53 -11.41 0.81
CA LEU A 113 2.32 -10.55 -0.05
C LEU A 113 1.63 -10.44 -1.40
N TYR A 114 1.28 -9.22 -1.77
CA TYR A 114 0.70 -8.91 -3.07
C TYR A 114 1.68 -8.10 -3.89
N SER A 115 1.71 -8.30 -5.20
CA SER A 115 2.58 -7.55 -6.07
C SER A 115 1.90 -7.16 -7.37
N LEU A 116 2.31 -6.01 -7.91
CA LEU A 116 1.91 -5.54 -9.22
C LEU A 116 3.16 -5.14 -9.98
N LEU A 117 3.33 -5.72 -11.17
CA LEU A 117 4.45 -5.39 -12.05
C LEU A 117 4.10 -4.19 -12.93
N ALA A 118 5.12 -3.42 -13.32
CA ALA A 118 4.94 -2.29 -14.23
C ALA A 118 4.24 -2.71 -15.53
N THR A 119 4.53 -3.92 -16.01
CA THR A 119 3.90 -4.47 -17.22
C THR A 119 2.42 -4.80 -17.03
N GLU A 120 1.97 -4.92 -15.80
CA GLU A 120 0.58 -5.20 -15.46
C GLU A 120 -0.21 -3.93 -15.13
N TYR A 121 0.50 -2.83 -14.88
CA TYR A 121 -0.12 -1.56 -14.50
C TYR A 121 -0.83 -0.92 -15.70
N ARG A 122 -2.08 -0.53 -15.52
CA ARG A 122 -2.93 0.01 -16.59
C ARG A 122 -3.19 1.51 -16.50
N GLY A 123 -2.53 2.20 -15.61
CA GLY A 123 -2.73 3.64 -15.42
C GLY A 123 -3.93 3.93 -14.59
#